data_ada8bffd94ce88e03b6b1ca105dcb46d
#
_entry.id   ada8bffd94ce88e03b6b1ca105dcb46d
#
_cell.length_a   1.000
_cell.length_b   1.000
_cell.length_c   1.000
_cell.angle_alpha   90.00
_cell.angle_beta   90.00
_cell.angle_gamma   90.00
#
_symmetry.space_group_name_H-M   'P 1'
#
loop_
_entity.id
_entity.type
_entity.pdbx_description
1 polymer ?
#
loop_
_entity_poly.entity_id
_entity_poly.type
_entity_poly.pdbx_seq_one_letter_code
_entity_poly.pdbx_strand_id
1 'polypeptide(L)'
;MNSLNQLSIWLSFQLSLVFIVGLPLTLFCWSIKNKSKAISKLLSNYWKISILFFISLILLIGEYNFALLITNISTLIMTISIWFWNDINDELNEYRISHALTTTTKIWRWSITFISLIFLIQSLNNINCISFINSAECEIWLKPSTNFYLILKNLFNFLFGASFSQPVAKFLGLFALLIY
;
A
#
# COMPACT_ATOMS: atom_id res chain seq x y z
N MET A 1 -18.28 19.58 5.07
CA MET A 1 -17.84 18.18 4.79
C MET A 1 -17.77 17.44 6.11
N ASN A 2 -18.42 16.27 6.24
CA ASN A 2 -18.70 15.65 7.53
C ASN A 2 -17.41 15.13 8.20
N SER A 3 -17.22 15.41 9.48
CA SER A 3 -16.11 14.90 10.32
C SER A 3 -15.97 13.37 10.24
N LEU A 4 -17.07 12.67 10.01
CA LEU A 4 -17.11 11.21 9.77
C LEU A 4 -16.32 10.77 8.54
N ASN A 5 -16.40 11.51 7.42
CA ASN A 5 -15.63 11.17 6.21
C ASN A 5 -14.13 11.35 6.42
N GLN A 6 -13.73 12.38 7.16
CA GLN A 6 -12.34 12.63 7.48
C GLN A 6 -11.77 11.53 8.40
N LEU A 7 -12.54 11.09 9.38
CA LEU A 7 -12.16 10.01 10.29
C LEU A 7 -12.05 8.67 9.55
N SER A 8 -12.99 8.38 8.64
CA SER A 8 -12.97 7.13 7.87
C SER A 8 -11.78 7.03 6.94
N ILE A 9 -11.41 8.10 6.24
CA ILE A 9 -10.22 8.13 5.36
C ILE A 9 -8.95 7.97 6.19
N TRP A 10 -8.84 8.65 7.33
CA TRP A 10 -7.68 8.54 8.21
C TRP A 10 -7.52 7.13 8.79
N LEU A 11 -8.61 6.53 9.27
CA LEU A 11 -8.62 5.14 9.78
C LEU A 11 -8.27 4.13 8.68
N SER A 12 -8.83 4.29 7.48
CA SER A 12 -8.52 3.43 6.33
C SER A 12 -7.05 3.47 5.99
N PHE A 13 -6.42 4.64 6.06
CA PHE A 13 -4.99 4.79 5.78
C PHE A 13 -4.12 4.12 6.86
N GLN A 14 -4.44 4.31 8.14
CA GLN A 14 -3.71 3.67 9.25
C GLN A 14 -3.82 2.15 9.19
N LEU A 15 -5.03 1.64 8.97
CA LEU A 15 -5.26 0.21 8.79
C LEU A 15 -4.51 -0.34 7.57
N SER A 16 -4.52 0.40 6.45
CA SER A 16 -3.77 0.03 5.25
C SER A 16 -2.29 -0.14 5.54
N LEU A 17 -1.69 0.75 6.31
CA LEU A 17 -0.26 0.70 6.63
C LEU A 17 0.08 -0.57 7.44
N VAL A 18 -0.76 -0.93 8.40
CA VAL A 18 -0.59 -2.16 9.19
C VAL A 18 -0.76 -3.41 8.32
N PHE A 19 -1.80 -3.46 7.49
CA PHE A 19 -2.12 -4.65 6.69
C PHE A 19 -1.27 -4.78 5.42
N ILE A 20 -0.84 -3.66 4.82
CA ILE A 20 -0.01 -3.65 3.60
C ILE A 20 1.47 -3.86 3.94
N VAL A 21 1.95 -3.36 5.06
CA VAL A 21 3.37 -3.42 5.44
C VAL A 21 3.62 -4.35 6.63
N GLY A 22 2.97 -4.09 7.75
CA GLY A 22 3.27 -4.75 9.03
C GLY A 22 2.99 -6.26 9.00
N LEU A 23 1.78 -6.64 8.63
CA LEU A 23 1.37 -8.05 8.57
C LEU A 23 2.15 -8.86 7.52
N PRO A 24 2.31 -8.42 6.25
CA PRO A 24 3.10 -9.17 5.29
C PRO A 24 4.56 -9.35 5.70
N LEU A 25 5.14 -8.36 6.37
CA LEU A 25 6.52 -8.45 6.84
C LEU A 25 6.65 -9.49 7.95
N THR A 26 5.75 -9.50 8.91
CA THR A 26 5.73 -10.52 9.97
C THR A 26 5.46 -11.92 9.42
N LEU A 27 4.51 -12.06 8.48
CA LEU A 27 4.24 -13.32 7.79
C LEU A 27 5.44 -13.80 6.96
N PHE A 28 6.16 -12.88 6.32
CA PHE A 28 7.35 -13.20 5.55
C PHE A 28 8.46 -13.77 6.45
N CYS A 29 8.77 -13.11 7.57
CA CYS A 29 9.72 -13.62 8.55
C CYS A 29 9.29 -14.98 9.12
N TRP A 30 8.00 -15.14 9.39
CA TRP A 30 7.45 -16.40 9.91
C TRP A 30 7.49 -17.53 8.87
N SER A 31 7.22 -17.22 7.60
CA SER A 31 7.29 -18.20 6.50
C SER A 31 8.70 -18.72 6.26
N ILE A 32 9.72 -17.85 6.38
CA ILE A 32 11.13 -18.23 6.28
C ILE A 32 11.51 -19.14 7.45
N LYS A 33 11.12 -18.80 8.67
CA LYS A 33 11.39 -19.63 9.87
C LYS A 33 10.78 -21.04 9.73
N ASN A 34 9.58 -21.13 9.18
CA ASN A 34 8.88 -22.41 8.98
C ASN A 34 9.22 -23.12 7.65
N LYS A 35 10.16 -22.55 6.87
CA LYS A 35 10.59 -23.08 5.56
C LYS A 35 9.44 -23.34 4.58
N SER A 36 8.35 -22.56 4.67
CA SER A 36 7.18 -22.67 3.79
C SER A 36 7.43 -21.93 2.47
N LYS A 37 7.82 -22.69 1.43
CA LYS A 37 8.17 -22.13 0.12
C LYS A 37 7.00 -21.39 -0.55
N ALA A 38 5.79 -21.95 -0.49
CA ALA A 38 4.60 -21.36 -1.10
C ALA A 38 4.28 -19.97 -0.56
N ILE A 39 4.20 -19.83 0.78
CA ILE A 39 3.88 -18.54 1.43
C ILE A 39 5.01 -17.53 1.20
N SER A 40 6.27 -17.96 1.27
CA SER A 40 7.42 -17.09 0.99
C SER A 40 7.40 -16.58 -0.46
N LYS A 41 7.04 -17.40 -1.44
CA LYS A 41 6.90 -17.03 -2.86
C LYS A 41 5.75 -16.05 -3.06
N LEU A 42 4.58 -16.30 -2.42
CA LEU A 42 3.44 -15.39 -2.45
C LEU A 42 3.83 -13.99 -1.94
N LEU A 43 4.46 -13.94 -0.76
CA LEU A 43 4.84 -12.68 -0.13
C LEU A 43 5.97 -11.97 -0.88
N SER A 44 6.92 -12.70 -1.48
CA SER A 44 7.95 -12.12 -2.34
C SER A 44 7.35 -11.43 -3.57
N ASN A 45 6.36 -12.06 -4.22
CA ASN A 45 5.66 -11.46 -5.35
C ASN A 45 4.81 -10.26 -4.92
N TYR A 46 4.14 -10.38 -3.77
CA TYR A 46 3.40 -9.27 -3.18
C TYR A 46 4.30 -8.05 -2.95
N TRP A 47 5.49 -8.21 -2.39
CA TRP A 47 6.43 -7.11 -2.16
C TRP A 47 6.88 -6.41 -3.44
N LYS A 48 7.11 -7.16 -4.51
CA LYS A 48 7.45 -6.58 -5.82
C LYS A 48 6.37 -5.63 -6.32
N ILE A 49 5.10 -6.03 -6.19
CA ILE A 49 3.97 -5.21 -6.64
C ILE A 49 3.70 -4.05 -5.69
N SER A 50 3.92 -4.23 -4.38
CA SER A 50 3.74 -3.18 -3.38
C SER A 50 4.67 -1.98 -3.58
N ILE A 51 5.80 -2.15 -4.30
CA ILE A 51 6.69 -1.03 -4.67
C ILE A 51 5.92 0.06 -5.43
N LEU A 52 5.03 -0.32 -6.34
CA LEU A 52 4.21 0.65 -7.07
C LEU A 52 3.31 1.47 -6.14
N PHE A 53 2.75 0.85 -5.10
CA PHE A 53 1.97 1.56 -4.09
C PHE A 53 2.84 2.56 -3.31
N PHE A 54 4.06 2.20 -2.93
CA PHE A 54 4.98 3.14 -2.27
C PHE A 54 5.39 4.30 -3.18
N ILE A 55 5.63 4.04 -4.47
CA ILE A 55 5.89 5.08 -5.47
C ILE A 55 4.71 6.05 -5.54
N SER A 56 3.47 5.53 -5.55
CA SER A 56 2.28 6.36 -5.58
C SER A 56 2.13 7.25 -4.35
N LEU A 57 2.54 6.79 -3.16
CA LEU A 57 2.56 7.62 -1.95
C LEU A 57 3.60 8.76 -2.05
N ILE A 58 4.76 8.52 -2.65
CA ILE A 58 5.76 9.56 -2.90
C ILE A 58 5.22 10.60 -3.89
N LEU A 59 4.50 10.17 -4.92
CA LEU A 59 3.84 11.07 -5.87
C LEU A 59 2.72 11.89 -5.22
N LEU A 60 1.99 11.33 -4.24
CA LEU A 60 1.01 12.07 -3.44
C LEU A 60 1.67 13.16 -2.59
N ILE A 61 2.82 12.89 -1.97
CA ILE A 61 3.61 13.90 -1.26
C ILE A 61 4.06 15.00 -2.22
N GLY A 62 4.39 14.63 -3.46
CA GLY A 62 4.71 15.56 -4.53
C GLY A 62 3.50 16.33 -5.09
N GLU A 63 2.27 16.08 -4.61
CA GLU A 63 1.03 16.73 -5.08
C GLU A 63 0.82 16.63 -6.59
N TYR A 64 1.14 15.48 -7.19
CA TYR A 64 0.83 15.24 -8.60
C TYR A 64 -0.65 14.92 -8.79
N ASN A 65 -1.29 15.56 -9.77
CA ASN A 65 -2.71 15.35 -10.08
C ASN A 65 -3.06 13.89 -10.36
N PHE A 66 -2.16 13.15 -11.02
CA PHE A 66 -2.37 11.73 -11.33
C PHE A 66 -1.97 10.75 -10.20
N ALA A 67 -1.43 11.25 -9.08
CA ALA A 67 -0.93 10.41 -7.99
C ALA A 67 -2.03 9.50 -7.41
N LEU A 68 -3.24 10.05 -7.22
CA LEU A 68 -4.39 9.31 -6.71
C LEU A 68 -4.83 8.21 -7.70
N LEU A 69 -4.74 8.47 -9.01
CA LEU A 69 -5.03 7.48 -10.05
C LEU A 69 -4.04 6.31 -9.97
N ILE A 70 -2.74 6.60 -9.85
CA ILE A 70 -1.71 5.55 -9.70
C ILE A 70 -1.93 4.76 -8.40
N THR A 71 -2.33 5.42 -7.30
CA THR A 71 -2.66 4.76 -6.05
C THR A 71 -3.82 3.76 -6.22
N ASN A 72 -4.87 4.15 -6.95
CA ASN A 72 -5.99 3.26 -7.26
C ASN A 72 -5.57 2.07 -8.12
N ILE A 73 -4.81 2.31 -9.17
CA ILE A 73 -4.31 1.25 -10.07
C ILE A 73 -3.41 0.30 -9.29
N SER A 74 -2.48 0.81 -8.48
CA SER A 74 -1.58 -0.02 -7.68
C SER A 74 -2.33 -0.88 -6.66
N THR A 75 -3.37 -0.32 -6.03
CA THR A 75 -4.23 -1.03 -5.09
C THR A 75 -5.00 -2.16 -5.77
N LEU A 76 -5.52 -1.91 -6.97
CA LEU A 76 -6.20 -2.94 -7.79
C LEU A 76 -5.25 -4.07 -8.17
N ILE A 77 -4.08 -3.74 -8.74
CA ILE A 77 -3.09 -4.74 -9.16
C ILE A 77 -2.63 -5.57 -7.96
N MET A 78 -2.37 -4.92 -6.82
CA MET A 78 -1.97 -5.59 -5.58
C MET A 78 -3.04 -6.58 -5.11
N THR A 79 -4.32 -6.18 -5.12
CA THR A 79 -5.44 -7.03 -4.71
C THR A 79 -5.63 -8.22 -5.67
N ILE A 80 -5.59 -7.97 -6.97
CA ILE A 80 -5.69 -9.04 -7.99
C ILE A 80 -4.54 -10.03 -7.84
N SER A 81 -3.31 -9.54 -7.66
CA SER A 81 -2.12 -10.40 -7.60
C SER A 81 -2.14 -11.38 -6.42
N ILE A 82 -2.74 -11.01 -5.30
CA ILE A 82 -2.85 -11.89 -4.14
C ILE A 82 -3.72 -13.13 -4.44
N TRP A 83 -4.71 -13.01 -5.34
CA TRP A 83 -5.66 -14.07 -5.66
C TRP A 83 -5.34 -14.84 -6.94
N PHE A 84 -4.60 -14.25 -7.87
CA PHE A 84 -4.39 -14.78 -9.22
C PHE A 84 -3.45 -16.01 -9.29
N TRP A 85 -2.70 -16.31 -8.24
CA TRP A 85 -1.73 -17.40 -8.22
C TRP A 85 -2.39 -18.74 -7.81
N ASN A 86 -3.01 -19.44 -8.77
CA ASN A 86 -3.67 -20.73 -8.54
C ASN A 86 -2.71 -21.77 -7.98
N ASP A 87 -1.51 -21.90 -8.55
CA ASP A 87 -0.49 -22.85 -8.10
C ASP A 87 -0.17 -22.69 -6.60
N ILE A 88 -0.08 -21.44 -6.12
CA ILE A 88 0.17 -21.17 -4.71
C ILE A 88 -1.05 -21.48 -3.85
N ASN A 89 -2.26 -21.32 -4.39
CA ASN A 89 -3.48 -21.69 -3.68
C ASN A 89 -3.59 -23.18 -3.48
N ASP A 90 -3.21 -23.98 -4.47
CA ASP A 90 -3.22 -25.43 -4.39
C ASP A 90 -2.15 -25.92 -3.41
N GLU A 91 -0.92 -25.40 -3.50
CA GLU A 91 0.12 -25.68 -2.51
C GLU A 91 -0.27 -25.28 -1.09
N LEU A 92 -1.00 -24.17 -0.88
CA LEU A 92 -1.50 -23.75 0.44
C LEU A 92 -2.54 -24.70 1.02
N ASN A 93 -3.27 -25.43 0.18
CA ASN A 93 -4.29 -26.40 0.60
C ASN A 93 -3.70 -27.79 0.82
N GLU A 94 -2.68 -28.18 0.09
CA GLU A 94 -2.06 -29.52 0.15
C GLU A 94 -0.99 -29.66 1.24
N TYR A 95 -0.27 -28.58 1.55
CA TYR A 95 0.85 -28.67 2.51
C TYR A 95 0.38 -28.71 3.96
N ARG A 96 0.97 -29.63 4.75
CA ARG A 96 0.99 -29.61 6.23
C ARG A 96 1.83 -28.45 6.80
N ILE A 97 1.62 -27.23 6.28
CA ILE A 97 2.15 -26.02 6.86
C ILE A 97 1.45 -25.84 8.21
N SER A 98 2.13 -25.30 9.21
CA SER A 98 1.50 -25.05 10.50
C SER A 98 0.13 -24.38 10.29
N HIS A 99 -0.93 -25.00 10.77
CA HIS A 99 -2.32 -24.56 10.57
C HIS A 99 -2.49 -23.05 10.90
N ALA A 100 -1.74 -22.55 11.88
CA ALA A 100 -1.72 -21.15 12.27
C ALA A 100 -1.20 -20.23 11.16
N LEU A 101 -0.10 -20.58 10.47
CA LEU A 101 0.48 -19.73 9.42
C LEU A 101 -0.43 -19.65 8.19
N THR A 102 -1.03 -20.75 7.76
CA THR A 102 -1.98 -20.76 6.63
C THR A 102 -3.24 -19.98 6.94
N THR A 103 -3.79 -20.15 8.14
CA THR A 103 -4.99 -19.43 8.58
C THR A 103 -4.71 -17.92 8.65
N THR A 104 -3.59 -17.51 9.24
CA THR A 104 -3.21 -16.08 9.31
C THR A 104 -3.00 -15.50 7.92
N THR A 105 -2.40 -16.25 6.99
CA THR A 105 -2.23 -15.80 5.60
C THR A 105 -3.58 -15.64 4.90
N LYS A 106 -4.53 -16.53 5.11
CA LYS A 106 -5.90 -16.42 4.56
C LYS A 106 -6.62 -15.19 5.12
N ILE A 107 -6.57 -14.98 6.44
CA ILE A 107 -7.16 -13.80 7.09
C ILE A 107 -6.53 -12.51 6.54
N TRP A 108 -5.21 -12.46 6.41
CA TRP A 108 -4.51 -11.31 5.83
C TRP A 108 -4.96 -11.00 4.39
N ARG A 109 -5.08 -12.01 3.52
CA ARG A 109 -5.56 -11.85 2.14
C ARG A 109 -6.96 -11.22 2.09
N TRP A 110 -7.88 -11.72 2.90
CA TRP A 110 -9.23 -11.17 3.01
C TRP A 110 -9.23 -9.74 3.56
N SER A 111 -8.44 -9.47 4.59
CA SER A 111 -8.35 -8.14 5.19
C SER A 111 -7.84 -7.09 4.19
N ILE A 112 -6.79 -7.40 3.42
CA ILE A 112 -6.32 -6.49 2.37
C ILE A 112 -7.39 -6.27 1.31
N THR A 113 -8.10 -7.33 0.88
CA THR A 113 -9.16 -7.21 -0.12
C THR A 113 -10.27 -6.27 0.36
N PHE A 114 -10.72 -6.40 1.59
CA PHE A 114 -11.72 -5.52 2.17
C PHE A 114 -11.25 -4.07 2.27
N ILE A 115 -10.04 -3.84 2.78
CA ILE A 115 -9.47 -2.50 2.91
C ILE A 115 -9.30 -1.85 1.53
N SER A 116 -8.81 -2.59 0.56
CA SER A 116 -8.66 -2.13 -0.82
C SER A 116 -10.02 -1.76 -1.45
N LEU A 117 -11.04 -2.57 -1.21
CA LEU A 117 -12.39 -2.29 -1.70
C LEU A 117 -12.97 -1.00 -1.10
N ILE A 118 -12.83 -0.83 0.22
CA ILE A 118 -13.28 0.39 0.91
C ILE A 118 -12.54 1.62 0.34
N PHE A 119 -11.23 1.54 0.17
CA PHE A 119 -10.43 2.62 -0.39
C PHE A 119 -10.87 2.98 -1.83
N LEU A 120 -11.10 1.98 -2.68
CA LEU A 120 -11.55 2.17 -4.05
C LEU A 120 -12.94 2.81 -4.10
N ILE A 121 -13.90 2.35 -3.28
CA ILE A 121 -15.23 2.94 -3.20
C ILE A 121 -15.15 4.41 -2.76
N GLN A 122 -14.34 4.71 -1.74
CA GLN A 122 -14.14 6.09 -1.28
C GLN A 122 -13.52 6.98 -2.37
N SER A 123 -12.55 6.45 -3.11
CA SER A 123 -11.89 7.16 -4.21
C SER A 123 -12.84 7.40 -5.38
N LEU A 124 -13.67 6.44 -5.75
CA LEU A 124 -14.67 6.58 -6.81
C LEU A 124 -15.75 7.61 -6.47
N ASN A 125 -16.19 7.67 -5.20
CA ASN A 125 -17.14 8.69 -4.75
C ASN A 125 -16.58 10.12 -4.85
N ASN A 126 -15.24 10.27 -4.92
CA ASN A 126 -14.55 11.54 -5.03
C ASN A 126 -13.72 11.60 -6.33
N ILE A 127 -14.33 11.19 -7.45
CA ILE A 127 -13.64 11.08 -8.74
C ILE A 127 -12.99 12.39 -9.20
N ASN A 128 -13.55 13.54 -8.82
CA ASN A 128 -12.99 14.85 -9.12
C ASN A 128 -11.59 15.04 -8.50
N CYS A 129 -11.32 14.39 -7.36
CA CYS A 129 -10.01 14.45 -6.71
C CYS A 129 -8.93 13.65 -7.45
N ILE A 130 -9.31 12.76 -8.37
CA ILE A 130 -8.35 12.04 -9.21
C ILE A 130 -7.71 12.99 -10.22
N SER A 131 -8.48 13.98 -10.72
CA SER A 131 -8.00 14.94 -11.72
C SER A 131 -7.46 16.24 -11.12
N PHE A 132 -8.02 16.69 -9.98
CA PHE A 132 -7.71 17.97 -9.36
C PHE A 132 -7.43 17.81 -7.85
N ILE A 133 -6.33 17.15 -7.50
CA ILE A 133 -5.98 16.84 -6.11
C ILE A 133 -5.75 18.10 -5.23
N ASN A 134 -5.36 19.21 -5.84
CA ASN A 134 -5.06 20.47 -5.14
C ASN A 134 -6.31 21.31 -4.83
N SER A 135 -7.51 20.82 -5.11
CA SER A 135 -8.74 21.50 -4.72
C SER A 135 -8.95 21.40 -3.21
N ALA A 136 -9.55 22.45 -2.61
CA ALA A 136 -9.82 22.51 -1.16
C ALA A 136 -10.66 21.30 -0.65
N GLU A 137 -11.50 20.73 -1.51
CA GLU A 137 -12.30 19.57 -1.18
C GLU A 137 -11.47 18.27 -1.10
N CYS A 138 -10.36 18.22 -1.83
CA CYS A 138 -9.51 17.04 -1.95
C CYS A 138 -8.31 17.03 -0.98
N GLU A 139 -8.11 18.10 -0.21
CA GLU A 139 -7.06 18.21 0.82
C GLU A 139 -7.07 17.04 1.82
N ILE A 140 -8.25 16.45 2.06
CA ILE A 140 -8.41 15.29 2.94
C ILE A 140 -7.59 14.09 2.46
N TRP A 141 -7.47 13.89 1.15
CA TRP A 141 -6.68 12.81 0.56
C TRP A 141 -5.17 13.01 0.70
N LEU A 142 -4.74 14.25 0.90
CA LEU A 142 -3.33 14.61 1.16
C LEU A 142 -2.96 14.46 2.63
N LYS A 143 -3.91 14.61 3.57
CA LYS A 143 -3.62 14.51 5.01
C LYS A 143 -2.93 13.20 5.44
N PRO A 144 -3.34 12.01 4.97
CA PRO A 144 -2.62 10.78 5.30
C PRO A 144 -1.17 10.77 4.80
N SER A 145 -0.90 11.38 3.65
CA SER A 145 0.44 11.47 3.10
C SER A 145 1.39 12.34 3.93
N THR A 146 0.87 13.27 4.74
CA THR A 146 1.69 14.13 5.62
C THR A 146 2.40 13.34 6.72
N ASN A 147 1.74 12.33 7.30
CA ASN A 147 2.36 11.46 8.30
C ASN A 147 3.47 10.60 7.67
N PHE A 148 3.21 10.08 6.47
CA PHE A 148 4.21 9.34 5.71
C PHE A 148 5.38 10.23 5.30
N TYR A 149 5.12 11.48 4.93
CA TYR A 149 6.13 12.49 4.65
C TYR A 149 7.06 12.72 5.86
N LEU A 150 6.53 12.81 7.08
CA LEU A 150 7.34 12.99 8.29
C LEU A 150 8.27 11.81 8.52
N ILE A 151 7.80 10.58 8.31
CA ILE A 151 8.61 9.37 8.41
C ILE A 151 9.74 9.39 7.36
N LEU A 152 9.39 9.69 6.09
CA LEU A 152 10.37 9.78 5.01
C LEU A 152 11.37 10.90 5.25
N LYS A 153 10.94 12.06 5.73
CA LYS A 153 11.82 13.18 6.07
C LYS A 153 12.86 12.80 7.11
N ASN A 154 12.44 12.13 8.18
CA ASN A 154 13.34 11.69 9.23
C ASN A 154 14.31 10.62 8.72
N LEU A 155 13.82 9.65 7.95
CA LEU A 155 14.64 8.60 7.35
C LEU A 155 15.65 9.16 6.36
N PHE A 156 15.22 10.07 5.50
CA PHE A 156 16.09 10.70 4.49
C PHE A 156 17.16 11.57 5.12
N ASN A 157 16.81 12.32 6.17
CA ASN A 157 17.78 13.11 6.94
C ASN A 157 18.81 12.19 7.65
N PHE A 158 18.35 11.07 8.19
CA PHE A 158 19.24 10.09 8.83
C PHE A 158 20.21 9.43 7.83
N LEU A 159 19.73 9.08 6.62
CA LEU A 159 20.54 8.37 5.62
C LEU A 159 21.47 9.29 4.80
N PHE A 160 20.98 10.48 4.46
CA PHE A 160 21.66 11.37 3.51
C PHE A 160 22.10 12.70 4.11
N GLY A 161 21.74 12.99 5.38
CA GLY A 161 22.05 14.28 6.01
C GLY A 161 21.34 15.48 5.36
N ALA A 162 20.38 15.24 4.45
CA ALA A 162 19.66 16.24 3.67
C ALA A 162 18.18 16.31 4.03
N SER A 163 17.55 17.46 3.84
CA SER A 163 16.10 17.60 4.08
C SER A 163 15.30 17.03 2.91
N PHE A 164 14.39 16.10 3.20
CA PHE A 164 13.40 15.65 2.22
C PHE A 164 12.37 16.76 2.02
N SER A 165 12.36 17.35 0.84
CA SER A 165 11.44 18.43 0.48
C SER A 165 10.45 17.97 -0.60
N GLN A 166 9.35 18.71 -0.78
CA GLN A 166 8.33 18.42 -1.80
C GLN A 166 8.92 18.35 -3.23
N PRO A 167 9.83 19.23 -3.68
CA PRO A 167 10.49 19.07 -4.98
C PRO A 167 11.32 17.79 -5.11
N VAL A 168 11.96 17.36 -4.01
CA VAL A 168 12.69 16.08 -3.99
C VAL A 168 11.72 14.90 -4.12
N ALA A 169 10.58 14.94 -3.43
CA ALA A 169 9.53 13.94 -3.58
C ALA A 169 9.00 13.89 -5.01
N LYS A 170 8.78 15.05 -5.65
CA LYS A 170 8.38 15.15 -7.05
C LYS A 170 9.36 14.43 -7.97
N PHE A 171 10.63 14.76 -7.86
CA PHE A 171 11.68 14.16 -8.70
C PHE A 171 11.78 12.66 -8.45
N LEU A 172 11.89 12.22 -7.19
CA LEU A 172 12.04 10.81 -6.83
C LEU A 172 10.83 9.99 -7.24
N GLY A 173 9.62 10.51 -7.07
CA GLY A 173 8.40 9.81 -7.45
C GLY A 173 8.32 9.54 -8.96
N LEU A 174 8.61 10.55 -9.80
CA LEU A 174 8.66 10.37 -11.25
C LEU A 174 9.79 9.45 -11.69
N PHE A 175 10.98 9.63 -11.13
CA PHE A 175 12.13 8.81 -11.46
C PHE A 175 11.88 7.33 -11.09
N ALA A 176 11.34 7.07 -9.91
CA ALA A 176 10.98 5.73 -9.49
C ALA A 176 9.90 5.10 -10.38
N LEU A 177 8.90 5.90 -10.82
CA LEU A 177 7.86 5.43 -11.73
C LEU A 177 8.41 5.08 -13.13
N LEU A 178 9.42 5.79 -13.61
CA LEU A 178 10.08 5.51 -14.89
C LEU A 178 10.93 4.23 -14.87
N ILE A 179 11.47 3.89 -13.71
CA ILE A 179 12.31 2.68 -13.55
C ILE A 179 11.46 1.43 -13.30
N TYR A 180 10.28 1.60 -12.67
CA TYR A 180 9.38 0.50 -12.36
C TYR A 180 8.74 -0.08 -13.61
#